data_c86181b14495b024505da649a3dcfbae
#
_entry.id   c86181b14495b024505da649a3dcfbae
#
_cell.length_a   1.000
_cell.length_b   1.000
_cell.length_c   1.000
_cell.angle_alpha   90.00
_cell.angle_beta   90.00
_cell.angle_gamma   90.00
#
_symmetry.space_group_name_H-M   'P 1'
#
loop_
_entity.id
_entity.type
_entity.pdbx_description
1 polymer ?
#
loop_
_entity_poly.entity_id
_entity_poly.type
_entity_poly.pdbx_seq_one_letter_code
_entity_poly.pdbx_strand_id
1 'polypeptide(L)'
;MKPIRSAVTCSPGTRYAPETDTLWLALSNATISCTTTATTVTVSLQAIGSVRVAVFLQEKMVMDFVCTDETKTISIPCPSESVQQIQICKLSEPHYGILGVSALICDGGTCSPLPPAPHHLAFIGDSITCGYGIDAASPE
;
A
#
# COMPACT_ATOMS: atom_id res chain seq x y z
N MET A 1 -7.72 -16.21 12.14
CA MET A 1 -7.72 -14.99 11.30
C MET A 1 -7.25 -15.39 9.91
N LYS A 2 -7.82 -14.85 8.85
CA LYS A 2 -7.32 -15.11 7.48
C LYS A 2 -6.01 -14.35 7.27
N PRO A 3 -5.01 -14.96 6.58
CA PRO A 3 -3.76 -14.26 6.26
C PRO A 3 -4.02 -12.97 5.48
N ILE A 4 -3.24 -11.91 5.76
CA ILE A 4 -3.38 -10.61 5.08
C ILE A 4 -3.32 -10.75 3.55
N ARG A 5 -2.49 -11.65 3.05
CA ARG A 5 -2.35 -11.95 1.63
C ARG A 5 -3.68 -12.36 0.96
N SER A 6 -4.60 -12.98 1.69
CA SER A 6 -5.90 -13.41 1.14
C SER A 6 -6.93 -12.29 1.04
N ALA A 7 -6.68 -11.13 1.65
CA ALA A 7 -7.58 -9.99 1.69
C ALA A 7 -7.22 -8.90 0.67
N VAL A 8 -6.05 -9.00 0.02
CA VAL A 8 -5.52 -7.94 -0.85
C VAL A 8 -4.95 -8.48 -2.16
N THR A 9 -4.90 -7.63 -3.17
CA THR A 9 -4.12 -7.81 -4.39
C THR A 9 -2.82 -7.02 -4.24
N CYS A 10 -1.71 -7.63 -4.63
CA CYS A 10 -0.37 -7.05 -4.53
C CYS A 10 0.18 -6.73 -5.92
N SER A 11 0.82 -5.57 -6.07
CA SER A 11 1.61 -5.24 -7.25
C SER A 11 2.95 -6.01 -7.26
N PRO A 12 3.67 -6.07 -8.39
CA PRO A 12 5.08 -6.46 -8.40
C PRO A 12 5.90 -5.65 -7.37
N GLY A 13 6.97 -6.26 -6.84
CA GLY A 13 7.79 -5.64 -5.79
C GLY A 13 7.25 -5.83 -4.37
N THR A 14 6.21 -6.65 -4.19
CA THR A 14 5.68 -7.04 -2.89
C THR A 14 6.09 -8.47 -2.55
N ARG A 15 6.57 -8.69 -1.32
CA ARG A 15 6.94 -10.01 -0.79
C ARG A 15 6.11 -10.33 0.45
N TYR A 16 5.56 -11.52 0.51
CA TYR A 16 4.86 -12.03 1.68
C TYR A 16 5.81 -12.79 2.62
N ALA A 17 5.81 -12.44 3.90
CA ALA A 17 6.51 -13.12 4.98
C ALA A 17 5.49 -13.91 5.84
N PRO A 18 5.36 -15.22 5.64
CA PRO A 18 4.32 -16.00 6.31
C PRO A 18 4.53 -16.14 7.83
N GLU A 19 5.77 -16.08 8.29
CA GLU A 19 6.13 -16.17 9.71
C GLU A 19 5.63 -15.01 10.55
N THR A 20 5.42 -13.84 9.94
CA THR A 20 4.91 -12.62 10.59
C THR A 20 3.59 -12.13 10.01
N ASP A 21 3.02 -12.87 9.05
CA ASP A 21 1.85 -12.46 8.26
C ASP A 21 1.95 -11.03 7.72
N THR A 22 3.13 -10.68 7.18
CA THR A 22 3.45 -9.33 6.73
C THR A 22 3.70 -9.30 5.22
N LEU A 23 3.11 -8.31 4.56
CA LEU A 23 3.41 -7.95 3.17
C LEU A 23 4.43 -6.82 3.14
N TRP A 24 5.59 -7.09 2.56
CA TRP A 24 6.68 -6.13 2.41
C TRP A 24 6.70 -5.51 1.02
N LEU A 25 6.57 -4.20 0.95
CA LEU A 25 6.63 -3.39 -0.25
C LEU A 25 8.04 -2.80 -0.37
N ALA A 26 8.81 -3.27 -1.34
CA ALA A 26 10.21 -2.90 -1.50
C ALA A 26 10.42 -1.81 -2.56
N LEU A 27 9.78 -1.92 -3.72
CA LEU A 27 9.99 -1.02 -4.84
C LEU A 27 9.17 0.26 -4.70
N SER A 28 9.61 1.31 -5.37
CA SER A 28 8.81 2.52 -5.58
C SER A 28 7.50 2.15 -6.27
N ASN A 29 6.42 2.78 -5.84
CA ASN A 29 5.08 2.54 -6.34
C ASN A 29 4.55 1.09 -6.12
N ALA A 30 5.23 0.30 -5.27
CA ALA A 30 4.67 -0.97 -4.83
C ALA A 30 3.38 -0.71 -4.04
N THR A 31 2.33 -1.48 -4.36
CA THR A 31 0.97 -1.20 -3.90
C THR A 31 0.29 -2.47 -3.43
N ILE A 32 -0.47 -2.37 -2.36
CA ILE A 32 -1.50 -3.34 -2.00
C ILE A 32 -2.87 -2.70 -2.17
N SER A 33 -3.82 -3.48 -2.68
CA SER A 33 -5.17 -2.99 -2.98
C SER A 33 -6.23 -3.98 -2.54
N CYS A 34 -7.36 -3.47 -2.08
CA CYS A 34 -8.54 -4.27 -1.77
C CYS A 34 -9.82 -3.51 -2.07
N THR A 35 -10.90 -4.25 -2.23
CA THR A 35 -12.26 -3.70 -2.10
C THR A 35 -12.75 -3.90 -0.68
N THR A 36 -13.55 -2.98 -0.17
CA THR A 36 -14.12 -3.07 1.18
C THR A 36 -15.58 -2.67 1.21
N THR A 37 -16.33 -3.32 2.10
CA THR A 37 -17.69 -2.93 2.51
C THR A 37 -17.71 -2.36 3.94
N ALA A 38 -16.54 -2.30 4.59
CA ALA A 38 -16.40 -1.77 5.94
C ALA A 38 -16.61 -0.24 5.98
N THR A 39 -17.05 0.25 7.11
CA THR A 39 -17.16 1.70 7.37
C THR A 39 -15.82 2.32 7.75
N THR A 40 -14.91 1.49 8.27
CA THR A 40 -13.53 1.88 8.58
C THR A 40 -12.61 0.68 8.37
N VAL A 41 -11.45 0.93 7.78
CA VAL A 41 -10.37 -0.06 7.69
C VAL A 41 -9.17 0.43 8.46
N THR A 42 -8.78 -0.33 9.48
CA THR A 42 -7.59 -0.07 10.28
C THR A 42 -6.45 -0.92 9.76
N VAL A 43 -5.30 -0.28 9.51
CA VAL A 43 -4.12 -0.92 8.92
C VAL A 43 -2.93 -0.75 9.84
N SER A 44 -2.23 -1.86 10.11
CA SER A 44 -0.96 -1.83 10.85
C SER A 44 0.20 -1.82 9.87
N LEU A 45 1.02 -0.78 9.98
CA LEU A 45 2.20 -0.51 9.16
C LEU A 45 3.45 -0.59 10.01
N GLN A 46 4.56 -0.95 9.40
CA GLN A 46 5.91 -0.82 9.96
C GLN A 46 6.87 -0.48 8.82
N ALA A 47 7.94 0.23 9.11
CA ALA A 47 8.97 0.54 8.13
C ALA A 47 10.33 0.04 8.61
N ILE A 48 11.20 -0.29 7.68
CA ILE A 48 12.64 -0.37 7.89
C ILE A 48 13.22 0.79 7.09
N GLY A 49 13.75 1.81 7.78
CA GLY A 49 14.12 3.08 7.19
C GLY A 49 13.00 4.10 7.20
N SER A 50 13.05 5.07 6.29
CA SER A 50 12.09 6.17 6.18
C SER A 50 11.33 6.06 4.87
N VAL A 51 10.03 5.83 4.94
CA VAL A 51 9.19 5.49 3.78
C VAL A 51 8.03 6.47 3.65
N ARG A 52 7.92 7.15 2.52
CA ARG A 52 6.71 7.93 2.19
C ARG A 52 5.61 7.00 1.70
N VAL A 53 4.44 7.15 2.27
CA VAL A 53 3.27 6.29 2.02
C VAL A 53 2.08 7.14 1.61
N ALA A 54 1.43 6.77 0.53
CA ALA A 54 0.13 7.32 0.16
C ALA A 54 -0.98 6.28 0.31
N VAL A 55 -2.14 6.73 0.75
CA VAL A 55 -3.37 5.95 0.79
C VAL A 55 -4.40 6.58 -0.13
N PHE A 56 -4.98 5.78 -1.00
CA PHE A 56 -6.05 6.19 -1.91
C PHE A 56 -7.35 5.48 -1.55
N LEU A 57 -8.44 6.22 -1.58
CA LEU A 57 -9.80 5.73 -1.50
C LEU A 57 -10.54 6.17 -2.77
N GLN A 58 -11.03 5.20 -3.57
CA GLN A 58 -11.67 5.45 -4.85
C GLN A 58 -10.83 6.39 -5.75
N GLU A 59 -9.55 6.05 -5.95
CA GLU A 59 -8.57 6.81 -6.75
C GLU A 59 -8.20 8.21 -6.20
N LYS A 60 -8.85 8.66 -5.12
CA LYS A 60 -8.51 9.92 -4.46
C LYS A 60 -7.51 9.68 -3.34
N MET A 61 -6.39 10.41 -3.34
CA MET A 61 -5.45 10.38 -2.23
C MET A 61 -6.08 10.98 -0.99
N VAL A 62 -6.17 10.18 0.07
CA VAL A 62 -6.75 10.56 1.36
C VAL A 62 -5.72 10.70 2.47
N MET A 63 -4.54 10.09 2.30
CA MET A 63 -3.42 10.23 3.23
C MET A 63 -2.10 10.26 2.45
N ASP A 64 -1.15 11.07 2.95
CA ASP A 64 0.23 11.14 2.50
C ASP A 64 1.09 11.44 3.73
N PHE A 65 1.98 10.54 4.09
CA PHE A 65 2.80 10.66 5.29
C PHE A 65 4.09 9.85 5.20
N VAL A 66 5.03 10.15 6.09
CA VAL A 66 6.25 9.37 6.25
C VAL A 66 6.06 8.38 7.40
N CYS A 67 6.40 7.11 7.13
CA CYS A 67 6.51 6.04 8.10
C CYS A 67 7.99 5.77 8.36
N THR A 68 8.40 5.79 9.61
CA THR A 68 9.77 5.46 10.06
C THR A 68 9.78 4.12 10.78
N ASP A 69 10.91 3.67 11.33
CA ASP A 69 11.13 2.33 11.90
C ASP A 69 10.14 1.88 13.00
N GLU A 70 9.11 2.66 13.26
CA GLU A 70 8.10 2.36 14.26
C GLU A 70 6.87 1.67 13.65
N THR A 71 6.19 0.86 14.45
CA THR A 71 4.86 0.36 14.11
C THR A 71 3.85 1.50 14.17
N LYS A 72 3.14 1.72 13.09
CA LYS A 72 2.13 2.76 12.95
C LYS A 72 0.79 2.15 12.58
N THR A 73 -0.25 2.56 13.28
CA THR A 73 -1.62 2.19 12.93
C THR A 73 -2.31 3.38 12.29
N ILE A 74 -2.94 3.17 11.16
CA ILE A 74 -3.76 4.17 10.48
C ILE A 74 -5.19 3.68 10.37
N SER A 75 -6.15 4.61 10.45
CA SER A 75 -7.57 4.33 10.22
C SER A 75 -8.03 5.05 8.96
N ILE A 76 -8.64 4.31 8.05
CA ILE A 76 -9.14 4.80 6.78
C ILE A 76 -10.67 4.79 6.85
N PRO A 77 -11.31 5.96 7.04
CA PRO A 77 -12.76 6.04 6.97
C PRO A 77 -13.27 5.73 5.57
N CYS A 78 -14.28 4.88 5.49
CA CYS A 78 -14.93 4.47 4.24
C CYS A 78 -16.43 4.84 4.33
N PRO A 79 -16.80 6.11 4.09
CA PRO A 79 -18.10 6.65 4.46
C PRO A 79 -19.27 6.21 3.57
N SER A 80 -18.99 5.49 2.49
CA SER A 80 -20.02 5.03 1.57
C SER A 80 -20.56 3.66 1.96
N GLU A 81 -21.86 3.44 1.82
CA GLU A 81 -22.49 2.12 1.94
C GLU A 81 -22.18 1.19 0.74
N SER A 82 -21.63 1.73 -0.33
CA SER A 82 -21.21 0.96 -1.51
C SER A 82 -19.82 0.38 -1.31
N VAL A 83 -19.51 -0.66 -2.09
CA VAL A 83 -18.15 -1.23 -2.15
C VAL A 83 -17.15 -0.14 -2.57
N GLN A 84 -16.09 0.02 -1.78
CA GLN A 84 -15.03 0.99 -2.02
C GLN A 84 -13.69 0.31 -2.27
N GLN A 85 -12.83 0.95 -3.05
CA GLN A 85 -11.48 0.49 -3.30
C GLN A 85 -10.49 1.27 -2.44
N ILE A 86 -9.63 0.56 -1.74
CA ILE A 86 -8.48 1.11 -1.01
C ILE A 86 -7.20 0.68 -1.70
N GLN A 87 -6.25 1.61 -1.80
CA GLN A 87 -4.88 1.32 -2.21
C GLN A 87 -3.90 1.94 -1.20
N ILE A 88 -2.88 1.19 -0.82
CA ILE A 88 -1.76 1.64 0.00
C ILE A 88 -0.52 1.52 -0.85
N CYS A 89 0.12 2.65 -1.12
CA CYS A 89 1.23 2.78 -2.04
C CYS A 89 2.49 3.26 -1.32
N LYS A 90 3.60 2.57 -1.51
CA LYS A 90 4.93 3.03 -1.12
C LYS A 90 5.47 3.96 -2.20
N LEU A 91 5.71 5.22 -1.88
CA LEU A 91 6.16 6.23 -2.85
C LEU A 91 7.69 6.35 -2.92
N SER A 92 8.39 6.19 -1.79
CA SER A 92 9.85 6.37 -1.73
C SER A 92 10.61 5.32 -2.53
N GLU A 93 11.82 5.70 -2.95
CA GLU A 93 12.77 4.80 -3.58
C GLU A 93 13.22 3.66 -2.63
N PRO A 94 13.68 2.50 -3.18
CA PRO A 94 14.06 1.35 -2.36
C PRO A 94 15.16 1.62 -1.33
N HIS A 95 16.10 2.51 -1.64
CA HIS A 95 17.24 2.81 -0.76
C HIS A 95 16.86 3.60 0.50
N TYR A 96 15.69 4.26 0.52
CA TYR A 96 15.19 4.91 1.74
C TYR A 96 14.57 3.93 2.74
N GLY A 97 14.07 2.81 2.26
CA GLY A 97 13.49 1.80 3.13
C GLY A 97 12.42 0.94 2.46
N ILE A 98 11.87 0.03 3.26
CA ILE A 98 10.79 -0.87 2.87
C ILE A 98 9.60 -0.71 3.83
N LEU A 99 8.40 -0.87 3.30
CA LEU A 99 7.16 -0.78 4.06
C LEU A 99 6.58 -2.17 4.30
N GLY A 100 6.30 -2.51 5.56
CA GLY A 100 5.58 -3.71 5.97
C GLY A 100 4.12 -3.38 6.30
N VAL A 101 3.20 -4.21 5.83
CA VAL A 101 1.77 -4.17 6.16
C VAL A 101 1.41 -5.50 6.81
N SER A 102 1.04 -5.49 8.10
CA SER A 102 0.89 -6.70 8.91
C SER A 102 -0.55 -7.00 9.32
N ALA A 103 -1.46 -6.05 9.22
CA ALA A 103 -2.87 -6.30 9.51
C ALA A 103 -3.79 -5.36 8.74
N LEU A 104 -4.95 -5.89 8.33
CA LEU A 104 -6.13 -5.14 7.92
C LEU A 104 -7.31 -5.57 8.79
N ILE A 105 -7.86 -4.64 9.54
CA ILE A 105 -9.04 -4.86 10.40
C ILE A 105 -10.18 -4.05 9.80
N CYS A 106 -11.26 -4.74 9.44
CA CYS A 106 -12.44 -4.14 8.82
C CYS A 106 -13.53 -4.00 9.88
N ASP A 107 -13.99 -2.79 10.11
CA ASP A 107 -15.09 -2.51 11.04
C ASP A 107 -16.42 -2.42 10.27
N GLY A 108 -17.36 -3.26 10.66
CA GLY A 108 -18.69 -3.33 10.04
C GLY A 108 -18.73 -3.92 8.62
N GLY A 109 -17.69 -4.66 8.21
CA GLY A 109 -17.64 -5.23 6.86
C GLY A 109 -16.46 -6.14 6.60
N THR A 110 -16.09 -6.31 5.34
CA THR A 110 -14.99 -7.18 4.91
C THR A 110 -14.09 -6.49 3.89
N CYS A 111 -12.85 -6.97 3.80
CA CYS A 111 -11.92 -6.67 2.71
C CYS A 111 -11.74 -7.88 1.80
N SER A 112 -11.68 -7.64 0.50
CA SER A 112 -11.48 -8.67 -0.54
C SER A 112 -10.48 -8.19 -1.58
N PRO A 113 -9.68 -9.09 -2.18
CA PRO A 113 -8.76 -8.71 -3.24
C PRO A 113 -9.50 -8.11 -4.44
N LEU A 114 -8.84 -7.21 -5.14
CA LEU A 114 -9.33 -6.76 -6.46
C LEU A 114 -9.29 -7.93 -7.45
N PRO A 115 -10.23 -7.98 -8.40
CA PRO A 115 -10.14 -8.91 -9.51
C PRO A 115 -8.85 -8.64 -10.32
N PRO A 116 -8.28 -9.66 -10.98
CA PRO A 116 -7.14 -9.47 -11.86
C PRO A 116 -7.42 -8.42 -12.93
N ALA A 117 -6.45 -7.54 -13.19
CA ALA A 117 -6.56 -6.59 -14.29
C ALA A 117 -6.58 -7.34 -15.62
N PRO A 118 -7.44 -6.94 -16.58
CA PRO A 118 -7.55 -7.62 -17.88
C PRO A 118 -6.31 -7.40 -18.77
N HIS A 119 -5.56 -6.34 -18.50
CA HIS A 119 -4.36 -5.97 -19.25
C HIS A 119 -3.23 -5.59 -18.31
N HIS A 120 -2.01 -5.92 -18.70
CA HIS A 120 -0.78 -5.54 -18.01
C HIS A 120 0.13 -4.80 -18.99
N LEU A 121 0.64 -3.64 -18.57
CA LEU A 121 1.65 -2.88 -19.31
C LEU A 121 2.97 -2.94 -18.53
N ALA A 122 4.06 -3.22 -19.22
CA ALA A 122 5.41 -3.16 -18.67
C ALA A 122 6.18 -2.04 -19.37
N PHE A 123 6.74 -1.13 -18.57
CA PHE A 123 7.64 -0.09 -19.04
C PHE A 123 9.06 -0.48 -18.66
N ILE A 124 9.94 -0.56 -19.65
CA ILE A 124 11.35 -0.89 -19.47
C ILE A 124 12.17 0.35 -19.78
N GLY A 125 12.92 0.82 -18.81
CA GLY A 125 13.72 2.04 -18.93
C GLY A 125 14.61 2.24 -17.72
N ASP A 126 15.15 3.45 -17.60
CA ASP A 126 16.02 3.89 -16.52
C ASP A 126 15.29 4.75 -15.47
N SER A 127 16.05 5.49 -14.66
CA SER A 127 15.53 6.41 -13.65
C SER A 127 14.61 7.50 -14.21
N ILE A 128 14.82 7.94 -15.43
CA ILE A 128 13.97 8.94 -16.09
C ILE A 128 12.60 8.35 -16.40
N THR A 129 12.57 7.11 -16.89
CA THR A 129 11.33 6.39 -17.21
C THR A 129 10.46 6.16 -15.97
N CYS A 130 11.07 5.91 -14.81
CA CYS A 130 10.33 5.72 -13.55
C CYS A 130 10.05 7.03 -12.79
N GLY A 131 10.49 8.18 -13.29
CA GLY A 131 10.26 9.48 -12.64
C GLY A 131 11.08 9.69 -11.38
N TYR A 132 12.30 9.14 -11.32
CA TYR A 132 13.20 9.29 -10.17
C TYR A 132 13.40 10.76 -9.81
N GLY A 133 13.19 11.11 -8.54
CA GLY A 133 13.40 12.45 -8.02
C GLY A 133 12.41 13.51 -8.49
N ILE A 134 11.30 13.13 -9.17
CA ILE A 134 10.36 14.11 -9.76
C ILE A 134 9.73 15.05 -8.71
N ASP A 135 9.58 14.58 -7.48
CA ASP A 135 9.03 15.34 -6.35
C ASP A 135 10.13 15.87 -5.40
N ALA A 136 11.40 15.67 -5.73
CA ALA A 136 12.50 16.10 -4.88
C ALA A 136 12.60 17.63 -4.85
N ALA A 137 12.74 18.21 -3.66
CA ALA A 137 12.95 19.64 -3.48
C ALA A 137 14.37 20.09 -3.88
N SER A 138 15.31 19.15 -3.99
CA SER A 138 16.69 19.35 -4.43
C SER A 138 17.17 18.11 -5.17
N PRO A 139 18.19 18.22 -6.03
CA PRO A 139 18.82 17.03 -6.63
C PRO A 139 19.33 16.09 -5.53
N GLU A 140 18.97 14.83 -5.61
CA GLU A 140 19.48 13.77 -4.74
C GLU A 140 20.80 13.22 -5.28
#